data_8ebac1b44c95febdb3d1125037b3112a
#
_entry.id   8ebac1b44c95febdb3d1125037b3112a
#
_cell.length_a   1.000
_cell.length_b   1.000
_cell.length_c   1.000
_cell.angle_alpha   90.00
_cell.angle_beta   90.00
_cell.angle_gamma   90.00
#
_symmetry.space_group_name_H-M   'P 1'
#
loop_
_entity.id
_entity.type
_entity.pdbx_description
1 polymer ?
#
loop_
_entity_poly.entity_id
_entity_poly.type
_entity_poly.pdbx_seq_one_letter_code
_entity_poly.pdbx_strand_id
1 'polypeptide(L)'
;MKNFGLGLLLVLFAACGENLLKEEKVSIVYNTTRVSANSDVFNSQFSLFLNSYFNLKDAFIKEQINAIDAAADSVSKLSKAIPLKELKADSTQKTAQILIESIKAELIGLKGETDIEEKRKAFQMLGEQLLVLIQTVQYDRQIIYNQYCPMAMDNNGATWLSNKAEIQNPYLPKTMLECGEVKDTLNYFVK
;
A
#
# COMPACT_ATOMS: atom_id res chain seq x y z
N MET A 1 -68.67 26.71 57.87
CA MET A 1 -67.74 27.81 57.66
C MET A 1 -66.43 27.16 57.28
N LYS A 2 -66.03 27.37 56.07
CA LYS A 2 -64.77 27.13 55.34
C LYS A 2 -63.98 25.86 55.67
N ASN A 3 -64.21 24.82 54.87
CA ASN A 3 -63.37 23.65 54.75
C ASN A 3 -62.24 23.97 53.78
N PHE A 4 -60.98 23.79 54.26
CA PHE A 4 -59.78 23.88 53.44
C PHE A 4 -59.40 22.45 53.01
N GLY A 5 -59.60 22.13 51.76
CA GLY A 5 -59.22 20.83 51.19
C GLY A 5 -57.70 20.91 50.78
N LEU A 6 -56.96 20.03 51.39
CA LEU A 6 -55.56 19.82 51.08
C LEU A 6 -55.45 18.90 49.85
N GLY A 7 -55.13 19.48 48.68
CA GLY A 7 -54.88 18.73 47.45
C GLY A 7 -53.46 18.09 47.45
N LEU A 8 -53.44 16.76 47.44
CA LEU A 8 -52.22 15.94 47.30
C LEU A 8 -51.75 15.96 45.85
N LEU A 9 -50.64 16.65 45.58
CA LEU A 9 -50.04 16.71 44.28
C LEU A 9 -49.15 15.46 44.06
N LEU A 10 -49.63 14.51 43.25
CA LEU A 10 -48.89 13.33 42.83
C LEU A 10 -47.88 13.74 41.70
N VAL A 11 -46.60 13.79 42.03
CA VAL A 11 -45.55 13.98 41.06
C VAL A 11 -45.23 12.64 40.43
N LEU A 12 -45.64 12.44 39.17
CA LEU A 12 -45.23 11.31 38.36
C LEU A 12 -43.80 11.56 37.81
N PHE A 13 -42.85 10.84 38.36
CA PHE A 13 -41.51 10.76 37.74
C PHE A 13 -41.62 9.89 36.48
N ALA A 14 -41.56 10.54 35.33
CA ALA A 14 -41.34 9.84 34.06
C ALA A 14 -39.85 9.41 34.02
N ALA A 15 -39.61 8.12 34.15
CA ALA A 15 -38.31 7.53 33.89
C ALA A 15 -38.04 7.56 32.38
N CYS A 16 -37.21 8.49 31.92
CA CYS A 16 -36.59 8.41 30.60
C CYS A 16 -35.64 7.21 30.57
N GLY A 17 -36.08 6.11 29.97
CA GLY A 17 -35.22 5.01 29.59
C GLY A 17 -34.31 5.47 28.48
N GLU A 18 -33.02 5.59 28.77
CA GLU A 18 -31.98 5.73 27.74
C GLU A 18 -31.91 4.42 26.94
N ASN A 19 -32.52 4.43 25.76
CA ASN A 19 -32.27 3.42 24.75
C ASN A 19 -30.83 3.63 24.23
N LEU A 20 -29.88 2.93 24.85
CA LEU A 20 -28.55 2.70 24.27
C LEU A 20 -28.75 1.92 22.97
N LEU A 21 -28.79 2.65 21.85
CA LEU A 21 -28.66 2.06 20.54
C LEU A 21 -27.27 1.41 20.47
N LYS A 22 -27.24 0.09 20.65
CA LYS A 22 -26.08 -0.72 20.28
C LYS A 22 -25.87 -0.50 18.78
N GLU A 23 -24.85 0.27 18.42
CA GLU A 23 -24.31 0.25 17.05
C GLU A 23 -23.82 -1.17 16.76
N GLU A 24 -24.66 -1.93 16.10
CA GLU A 24 -24.27 -3.19 15.49
C GLU A 24 -23.34 -2.83 14.32
N LYS A 25 -22.03 -3.01 14.54
CA LYS A 25 -21.04 -2.92 13.46
C LYS A 25 -21.39 -4.01 12.44
N VAL A 26 -22.18 -3.65 11.45
CA VAL A 26 -22.40 -4.48 10.26
C VAL A 26 -21.07 -4.55 9.54
N SER A 27 -20.32 -5.63 9.76
CA SER A 27 -19.17 -5.97 8.94
C SER A 27 -19.71 -6.38 7.56
N ILE A 28 -19.71 -5.45 6.62
CA ILE A 28 -20.04 -5.75 5.23
C ILE A 28 -18.89 -6.63 4.72
N VAL A 29 -19.12 -7.94 4.71
CA VAL A 29 -18.23 -8.89 4.02
C VAL A 29 -18.45 -8.66 2.53
N TYR A 30 -17.60 -7.84 1.92
CA TYR A 30 -17.53 -7.73 0.47
C TYR A 30 -17.04 -9.07 -0.07
N ASN A 31 -17.93 -9.79 -0.71
CA ASN A 31 -17.57 -11.00 -1.45
C ASN A 31 -16.89 -10.53 -2.75
N THR A 32 -15.56 -10.23 -2.65
CA THR A 32 -14.79 -9.68 -3.75
C THR A 32 -14.37 -10.80 -4.69
N THR A 33 -14.88 -10.78 -5.92
CA THR A 33 -14.44 -11.71 -6.97
C THR A 33 -13.09 -11.23 -7.50
N ARG A 34 -12.13 -12.15 -7.65
CA ARG A 34 -10.82 -11.83 -8.22
C ARG A 34 -10.92 -11.55 -9.70
N VAL A 35 -10.27 -10.46 -10.17
CA VAL A 35 -10.23 -10.10 -11.59
C VAL A 35 -9.18 -10.91 -12.32
N SER A 36 -8.05 -11.17 -11.64
CA SER A 36 -6.90 -11.83 -12.24
C SER A 36 -7.12 -13.33 -12.40
N ALA A 37 -6.63 -13.85 -13.51
CA ALA A 37 -6.62 -15.29 -13.79
C ALA A 37 -5.28 -15.94 -13.41
N ASN A 38 -4.47 -15.28 -12.61
CA ASN A 38 -3.16 -15.76 -12.19
C ASN A 38 -3.27 -16.99 -11.28
N SER A 39 -2.34 -17.93 -11.44
CA SER A 39 -2.26 -19.11 -10.57
C SER A 39 -1.87 -18.72 -9.14
N ASP A 40 -2.19 -19.58 -8.18
CA ASP A 40 -1.77 -19.38 -6.79
C ASP A 40 -0.24 -19.43 -6.65
N VAL A 41 0.43 -20.20 -7.50
CA VAL A 41 1.91 -20.27 -7.55
C VAL A 41 2.48 -18.92 -7.94
N PHE A 42 1.98 -18.31 -9.03
CA PHE A 42 2.38 -16.97 -9.45
C PHE A 42 2.13 -15.95 -8.33
N ASN A 43 0.90 -15.90 -7.84
CA ASN A 43 0.50 -14.92 -6.85
C ASN A 43 1.30 -15.02 -5.54
N SER A 44 1.63 -16.23 -5.09
CA SER A 44 2.44 -16.43 -3.90
C SER A 44 3.87 -15.89 -4.08
N GLN A 45 4.52 -16.17 -5.20
CA GLN A 45 5.86 -15.66 -5.48
C GLN A 45 5.86 -14.14 -5.73
N PHE A 46 4.85 -13.63 -6.42
CA PHE A 46 4.69 -12.19 -6.63
C PHE A 46 4.44 -11.44 -5.31
N SER A 47 3.69 -12.03 -4.37
CA SER A 47 3.52 -11.48 -3.02
C SER A 47 4.84 -11.34 -2.28
N LEU A 48 5.72 -12.35 -2.34
CA LEU A 48 7.04 -12.30 -1.71
C LEU A 48 7.91 -11.19 -2.32
N PHE A 49 7.87 -11.06 -3.64
CA PHE A 49 8.56 -10.00 -4.36
C PHE A 49 8.06 -8.60 -3.96
N LEU A 50 6.75 -8.37 -3.93
CA LEU A 50 6.16 -7.10 -3.49
C LEU A 50 6.52 -6.76 -2.04
N ASN A 51 6.46 -7.73 -1.14
CA ASN A 51 6.83 -7.53 0.25
C ASN A 51 8.31 -7.13 0.39
N SER A 52 9.20 -7.66 -0.48
CA SER A 52 10.60 -7.23 -0.48
C SER A 52 10.77 -5.78 -0.93
N TYR A 53 9.96 -5.30 -1.88
CA TYR A 53 9.93 -3.89 -2.26
C TYR A 53 9.44 -3.00 -1.09
N PHE A 54 8.40 -3.42 -0.37
CA PHE A 54 7.93 -2.64 0.80
C PHE A 54 9.00 -2.58 1.89
N ASN A 55 9.77 -3.65 2.09
CA ASN A 55 10.91 -3.65 3.00
C ASN A 55 12.02 -2.69 2.53
N LEU A 56 12.26 -2.59 1.21
CA LEU A 56 13.19 -1.61 0.64
C LEU A 56 12.69 -0.18 0.89
N LYS A 57 11.42 0.11 0.67
CA LYS A 57 10.79 1.39 1.03
C LYS A 57 11.02 1.72 2.51
N ASP A 58 10.77 0.78 3.41
CA ASP A 58 10.94 0.96 4.85
C ASP A 58 12.41 1.18 5.25
N ALA A 59 13.37 0.61 4.50
CA ALA A 59 14.79 0.86 4.68
C ALA A 59 15.17 2.30 4.30
N PHE A 60 14.58 2.86 3.24
CA PHE A 60 14.73 4.28 2.89
C PHE A 60 14.18 5.22 3.95
N ILE A 61 13.03 4.88 4.56
CA ILE A 61 12.45 5.65 5.67
C ILE A 61 13.42 5.68 6.88
N LYS A 62 14.14 4.60 7.13
CA LYS A 62 15.13 4.50 8.22
C LYS A 62 16.50 5.10 7.85
N GLU A 63 16.73 5.42 6.59
CA GLU A 63 18.00 5.95 6.04
C GLU A 63 19.24 5.11 6.39
N GLN A 64 19.09 3.81 6.41
CA GLN A 64 20.17 2.88 6.72
C GLN A 64 20.74 2.28 5.43
N ILE A 65 21.85 2.81 4.92
CA ILE A 65 22.45 2.42 3.62
C ILE A 65 22.62 0.90 3.52
N ASN A 66 23.23 0.26 4.51
CA ASN A 66 23.42 -1.19 4.49
C ASN A 66 22.10 -1.97 4.45
N ALA A 67 21.05 -1.47 5.10
CA ALA A 67 19.72 -2.09 5.06
C ALA A 67 19.05 -1.86 3.70
N ILE A 68 19.25 -0.71 3.06
CA ILE A 68 18.79 -0.42 1.70
C ILE A 68 19.42 -1.42 0.72
N ASP A 69 20.74 -1.61 0.79
CA ASP A 69 21.46 -2.52 -0.11
C ASP A 69 21.02 -3.98 0.10
N ALA A 70 20.88 -4.42 1.35
CA ALA A 70 20.38 -5.77 1.66
C ALA A 70 18.93 -5.98 1.21
N ALA A 71 18.07 -4.97 1.33
CA ALA A 71 16.70 -5.03 0.84
C ALA A 71 16.66 -5.05 -0.69
N ALA A 72 17.50 -4.26 -1.37
CA ALA A 72 17.65 -4.27 -2.83
C ALA A 72 18.10 -5.65 -3.35
N ASP A 73 19.03 -6.32 -2.66
CA ASP A 73 19.42 -7.70 -2.98
C ASP A 73 18.25 -8.66 -2.87
N SER A 74 17.40 -8.49 -1.83
CA SER A 74 16.20 -9.30 -1.65
C SER A 74 15.20 -9.11 -2.78
N VAL A 75 14.95 -7.85 -3.20
CA VAL A 75 14.10 -7.54 -4.36
C VAL A 75 14.65 -8.18 -5.62
N SER A 76 15.95 -8.04 -5.88
CA SER A 76 16.62 -8.64 -7.06
C SER A 76 16.53 -10.16 -7.07
N LYS A 77 16.73 -10.81 -5.92
CA LYS A 77 16.61 -12.27 -5.79
C LYS A 77 15.20 -12.74 -6.06
N LEU A 78 14.18 -12.09 -5.45
CA LEU A 78 12.79 -12.52 -5.53
C LEU A 78 12.18 -12.19 -6.90
N SER A 79 12.64 -11.13 -7.59
CA SER A 79 12.21 -10.84 -8.97
C SER A 79 12.56 -11.97 -9.94
N LYS A 80 13.70 -12.64 -9.75
CA LYS A 80 14.14 -13.79 -10.57
C LYS A 80 13.31 -15.06 -10.30
N ALA A 81 12.66 -15.14 -9.15
CA ALA A 81 11.87 -16.30 -8.75
C ALA A 81 10.42 -16.23 -9.22
N ILE A 82 9.99 -15.13 -9.82
CA ILE A 82 8.61 -14.98 -10.32
C ILE A 82 8.38 -15.94 -11.49
N PRO A 83 7.40 -16.87 -11.40
CA PRO A 83 7.17 -17.89 -12.42
C PRO A 83 6.31 -17.31 -13.56
N LEU A 84 6.90 -16.50 -14.46
CA LEU A 84 6.18 -15.82 -15.53
C LEU A 84 5.43 -16.77 -16.47
N LYS A 85 5.88 -18.03 -16.59
CA LYS A 85 5.19 -19.05 -17.39
C LYS A 85 3.80 -19.41 -16.86
N GLU A 86 3.51 -19.07 -15.62
CA GLU A 86 2.18 -19.24 -15.02
C GLU A 86 1.16 -18.19 -15.48
N LEU A 87 1.61 -17.11 -16.11
CA LEU A 87 0.73 -16.10 -16.73
C LEU A 87 0.15 -16.69 -18.02
N LYS A 88 -1.17 -16.51 -18.21
CA LYS A 88 -1.88 -17.18 -19.32
C LYS A 88 -1.55 -16.62 -20.71
N ALA A 89 -1.36 -15.30 -20.82
CA ALA A 89 -1.15 -14.65 -22.11
C ALA A 89 0.34 -14.45 -22.38
N ASP A 90 0.83 -14.92 -23.52
CA ASP A 90 2.23 -14.74 -23.96
C ASP A 90 2.66 -13.28 -24.04
N SER A 91 1.76 -12.37 -24.41
CA SER A 91 2.02 -10.93 -24.44
C SER A 91 2.28 -10.39 -23.02
N THR A 92 1.48 -10.81 -22.04
CA THR A 92 1.66 -10.46 -20.64
C THR A 92 2.99 -11.01 -20.09
N GLN A 93 3.33 -12.26 -20.42
CA GLN A 93 4.62 -12.85 -20.04
C GLN A 93 5.80 -12.03 -20.57
N LYS A 94 5.79 -11.69 -21.87
CA LYS A 94 6.85 -10.90 -22.51
C LYS A 94 6.98 -9.51 -21.91
N THR A 95 5.87 -8.80 -21.70
CA THR A 95 5.88 -7.47 -21.07
C THR A 95 6.38 -7.54 -19.63
N ALA A 96 5.90 -8.49 -18.84
CA ALA A 96 6.36 -8.70 -17.47
C ALA A 96 7.87 -9.03 -17.41
N GLN A 97 8.39 -9.84 -18.34
CA GLN A 97 9.81 -10.13 -18.42
C GLN A 97 10.65 -8.86 -18.66
N ILE A 98 10.24 -8.01 -19.60
CA ILE A 98 10.93 -6.74 -19.90
C ILE A 98 10.94 -5.84 -18.65
N LEU A 99 9.79 -5.70 -17.97
CA LEU A 99 9.69 -4.87 -16.77
C LEU A 99 10.56 -5.41 -15.62
N ILE A 100 10.60 -6.73 -15.44
CA ILE A 100 11.48 -7.36 -14.44
C ILE A 100 12.96 -7.10 -14.75
N GLU A 101 13.38 -7.20 -16.02
CA GLU A 101 14.76 -6.88 -16.39
C GLU A 101 15.09 -5.40 -16.15
N SER A 102 14.15 -4.48 -16.45
CA SER A 102 14.30 -3.06 -16.12
C SER A 102 14.41 -2.82 -14.60
N ILE A 103 13.55 -3.44 -13.80
CA ILE A 103 13.60 -3.37 -12.33
C ILE A 103 14.97 -3.86 -11.82
N LYS A 104 15.51 -4.94 -12.40
CA LYS A 104 16.83 -5.46 -12.04
C LYS A 104 17.96 -4.47 -12.39
N ALA A 105 17.86 -3.77 -13.52
CA ALA A 105 18.81 -2.75 -13.90
C ALA A 105 18.82 -1.58 -12.90
N GLU A 106 17.63 -1.10 -12.49
CA GLU A 106 17.52 -0.06 -11.46
C GLU A 106 18.10 -0.51 -10.11
N LEU A 107 17.90 -1.76 -9.71
CA LEU A 107 18.49 -2.31 -8.49
C LEU A 107 20.00 -2.39 -8.53
N ILE A 108 20.59 -2.67 -9.71
CA ILE A 108 22.04 -2.63 -9.90
C ILE A 108 22.55 -1.19 -9.77
N GLY A 109 21.88 -0.22 -10.41
CA GLY A 109 22.19 1.21 -10.29
C GLY A 109 22.12 1.66 -8.83
N LEU A 110 21.00 1.39 -8.15
CA LEU A 110 20.77 1.73 -6.75
C LEU A 110 21.90 1.24 -5.85
N LYS A 111 22.36 0.01 -6.03
CA LYS A 111 23.47 -0.56 -5.25
C LYS A 111 24.83 0.03 -5.59
N GLY A 112 25.01 0.50 -6.83
CA GLY A 112 26.23 1.16 -7.25
C GLY A 112 26.44 2.54 -6.65
N GLU A 113 25.35 3.19 -6.21
CA GLU A 113 25.41 4.51 -5.60
C GLU A 113 25.82 4.45 -4.13
N THR A 114 26.60 5.45 -3.69
CA THR A 114 26.97 5.65 -2.29
C THR A 114 26.15 6.75 -1.61
N ASP A 115 25.67 7.69 -2.39
CA ASP A 115 24.81 8.80 -1.96
C ASP A 115 23.35 8.36 -1.86
N ILE A 116 22.69 8.74 -0.77
CA ILE A 116 21.29 8.31 -0.54
C ILE A 116 20.31 8.97 -1.50
N GLU A 117 20.59 10.21 -1.96
CA GLU A 117 19.69 10.90 -2.89
C GLU A 117 19.78 10.25 -4.29
N GLU A 118 20.96 9.81 -4.71
CA GLU A 118 21.10 9.05 -5.96
C GLU A 118 20.43 7.67 -5.85
N LYS A 119 20.52 6.99 -4.69
CA LYS A 119 19.73 5.78 -4.43
C LYS A 119 18.23 6.04 -4.49
N ARG A 120 17.75 7.19 -4.00
CA ARG A 120 16.31 7.59 -4.07
C ARG A 120 15.85 7.79 -5.51
N LYS A 121 16.68 8.33 -6.40
CA LYS A 121 16.35 8.45 -7.83
C LYS A 121 16.12 7.08 -8.46
N ALA A 122 17.04 6.14 -8.24
CA ALA A 122 16.87 4.76 -8.72
C ALA A 122 15.65 4.07 -8.10
N PHE A 123 15.36 4.33 -6.82
CA PHE A 123 14.18 3.80 -6.13
C PHE A 123 12.87 4.34 -6.73
N GLN A 124 12.81 5.61 -7.15
CA GLN A 124 11.66 6.17 -7.87
C GLN A 124 11.44 5.43 -9.19
N MET A 125 12.47 5.30 -10.02
CA MET A 125 12.38 4.62 -11.32
C MET A 125 11.94 3.16 -11.17
N LEU A 126 12.48 2.46 -10.16
CA LEU A 126 12.06 1.11 -9.80
C LEU A 126 10.58 1.06 -9.43
N GLY A 127 10.09 2.01 -8.63
CA GLY A 127 8.69 2.10 -8.21
C GLY A 127 7.73 2.31 -9.38
N GLU A 128 8.10 3.15 -10.35
CA GLU A 128 7.32 3.42 -11.56
C GLU A 128 7.21 2.15 -12.44
N GLN A 129 8.31 1.43 -12.62
CA GLN A 129 8.31 0.17 -13.39
C GLN A 129 7.52 -0.92 -12.67
N LEU A 130 7.61 -0.98 -11.33
CA LEU A 130 6.85 -1.92 -10.53
C LEU A 130 5.34 -1.63 -10.60
N LEU A 131 4.92 -0.36 -10.62
CA LEU A 131 3.54 0.05 -10.83
C LEU A 131 3.00 -0.53 -12.14
N VAL A 132 3.73 -0.34 -13.24
CA VAL A 132 3.35 -0.88 -14.56
C VAL A 132 3.32 -2.41 -14.55
N LEU A 133 4.26 -3.06 -13.87
CA LEU A 133 4.27 -4.53 -13.74
C LEU A 133 3.03 -5.04 -13.00
N ILE A 134 2.64 -4.42 -11.88
CA ILE A 134 1.44 -4.79 -11.12
C ILE A 134 0.19 -4.65 -11.98
N GLN A 135 0.07 -3.55 -12.74
CA GLN A 135 -1.04 -3.31 -13.66
C GLN A 135 -1.06 -4.35 -14.81
N THR A 136 0.11 -4.69 -15.35
CA THR A 136 0.25 -5.67 -16.43
C THR A 136 -0.21 -7.07 -16.01
N VAL A 137 0.19 -7.51 -14.82
CA VAL A 137 -0.18 -8.85 -14.31
C VAL A 137 -1.51 -8.86 -13.55
N GLN A 138 -2.11 -7.70 -13.29
CA GLN A 138 -3.37 -7.55 -12.55
C GLN A 138 -3.34 -8.31 -11.21
N TYR A 139 -2.29 -8.07 -10.41
CA TYR A 139 -2.14 -8.74 -9.12
C TYR A 139 -3.27 -8.41 -8.14
N ASP A 140 -3.98 -9.42 -7.64
CA ASP A 140 -5.25 -9.30 -6.92
C ASP A 140 -5.23 -9.86 -5.48
N ARG A 141 -4.06 -9.98 -4.84
CA ARG A 141 -3.98 -10.55 -3.48
C ARG A 141 -3.94 -9.51 -2.37
N GLN A 142 -3.70 -8.25 -2.71
CA GLN A 142 -3.72 -7.13 -1.76
C GLN A 142 -3.98 -5.81 -2.47
N ILE A 143 -4.46 -4.84 -1.72
CA ILE A 143 -4.56 -3.45 -2.18
C ILE A 143 -3.17 -2.83 -2.13
N ILE A 144 -2.81 -2.08 -3.18
CA ILE A 144 -1.54 -1.37 -3.27
C ILE A 144 -1.86 0.11 -3.53
N TYR A 145 -1.26 0.98 -2.73
CA TYR A 145 -1.43 2.42 -2.82
C TYR A 145 -0.25 3.02 -3.57
N ASN A 146 -0.51 3.73 -4.67
CA ASN A 146 0.46 4.60 -5.32
C ASN A 146 0.40 5.97 -4.63
N GLN A 147 1.43 6.28 -3.87
CA GLN A 147 1.54 7.50 -3.07
C GLN A 147 2.47 8.50 -3.77
N TYR A 148 2.26 9.79 -3.50
CA TYR A 148 2.98 10.88 -4.16
C TYR A 148 3.24 12.03 -3.17
N CYS A 149 4.44 12.59 -3.19
CA CYS A 149 4.76 13.84 -2.50
C CYS A 149 5.30 14.86 -3.50
N PRO A 150 4.69 16.05 -3.66
CA PRO A 150 5.14 17.06 -4.61
C PRO A 150 6.47 17.72 -4.22
N MET A 151 6.85 17.65 -2.95
CA MET A 151 8.07 18.27 -2.42
C MET A 151 9.29 17.33 -2.47
N ALA A 152 9.10 16.06 -2.79
CA ALA A 152 10.21 15.12 -2.96
C ALA A 152 11.07 15.48 -4.16
N MET A 153 12.33 15.03 -4.18
CA MET A 153 13.26 15.20 -5.31
C MET A 153 13.39 16.67 -5.71
N ASP A 154 13.75 17.53 -4.75
CA ASP A 154 13.94 18.99 -4.97
C ASP A 154 12.71 19.68 -5.56
N ASN A 155 11.51 19.33 -5.07
CA ASN A 155 10.20 19.83 -5.53
C ASN A 155 9.80 19.41 -6.96
N ASN A 156 10.47 18.38 -7.52
CA ASN A 156 10.03 17.76 -8.78
C ASN A 156 8.90 16.75 -8.55
N GLY A 157 8.72 16.34 -7.32
CA GLY A 157 7.76 15.32 -6.92
C GLY A 157 8.27 13.90 -7.15
N ALA A 158 7.84 12.98 -6.30
CA ALA A 158 8.15 11.56 -6.47
C ALA A 158 7.01 10.67 -6.01
N THR A 159 6.91 9.49 -6.62
CA THR A 159 5.93 8.46 -6.28
C THR A 159 6.60 7.26 -5.63
N TRP A 160 5.83 6.53 -4.83
CA TRP A 160 6.23 5.22 -4.30
C TRP A 160 4.99 4.34 -4.09
N LEU A 161 5.21 3.03 -4.01
CA LEU A 161 4.14 2.10 -3.71
C LEU A 161 4.16 1.71 -2.24
N SER A 162 2.96 1.51 -1.68
CA SER A 162 2.76 1.12 -0.29
C SER A 162 1.65 0.08 -0.17
N ASN A 163 1.76 -0.80 0.82
CA ASN A 163 0.68 -1.69 1.24
C ASN A 163 -0.21 -1.08 2.33
N LYS A 164 0.02 0.20 2.67
CA LYS A 164 -0.74 0.96 3.65
C LYS A 164 -1.20 2.29 3.04
N ALA A 165 -2.41 2.72 3.36
CA ALA A 165 -2.91 4.04 2.94
C ALA A 165 -2.21 5.18 3.68
N GLU A 166 -1.69 4.92 4.90
CA GLU A 166 -0.92 5.87 5.69
C GLU A 166 0.34 6.30 4.92
N ILE A 167 0.56 7.61 4.89
CA ILE A 167 1.72 8.20 4.21
C ILE A 167 2.95 8.06 5.09
N GLN A 168 3.98 7.41 4.54
CA GLN A 168 5.32 7.36 5.09
C GLN A 168 6.31 7.59 3.97
N ASN A 169 6.78 8.82 3.86
CA ASN A 169 7.58 9.31 2.73
C ASN A 169 9.03 8.79 2.79
N PRO A 170 9.47 7.97 1.82
CA PRO A 170 10.82 7.44 1.79
C PRO A 170 11.87 8.44 1.29
N TYR A 171 11.41 9.57 0.71
CA TYR A 171 12.29 10.60 0.15
C TYR A 171 12.65 11.68 1.17
N LEU A 172 11.73 12.01 2.10
CA LEU A 172 11.91 13.06 3.10
C LEU A 172 11.57 12.58 4.52
N PRO A 173 12.11 11.43 4.98
CA PRO A 173 11.61 10.79 6.20
C PRO A 173 11.90 11.59 7.47
N LYS A 174 12.98 12.39 7.51
CA LYS A 174 13.35 13.19 8.69
C LYS A 174 12.64 14.53 8.77
N THR A 175 12.28 15.10 7.63
CA THR A 175 11.72 16.46 7.57
C THR A 175 10.24 16.49 7.29
N MET A 176 9.75 15.51 6.51
CA MET A 176 8.38 15.50 5.99
C MET A 176 7.86 14.06 5.83
N LEU A 177 7.93 13.26 6.89
CA LEU A 177 7.52 11.83 6.86
C LEU A 177 6.07 11.64 6.37
N GLU A 178 5.17 12.53 6.74
CA GLU A 178 3.74 12.47 6.39
C GLU A 178 3.39 13.32 5.16
N CYS A 179 4.39 13.89 4.46
CA CYS A 179 4.15 14.64 3.24
C CYS A 179 3.80 13.71 2.10
N GLY A 180 2.60 13.89 1.57
CA GLY A 180 2.12 13.16 0.40
C GLY A 180 0.63 12.86 0.47
N GLU A 181 0.17 12.21 -0.57
CA GLU A 181 -1.21 11.76 -0.73
C GLU A 181 -1.27 10.41 -1.45
N VAL A 182 -2.38 9.71 -1.34
CA VAL A 182 -2.67 8.54 -2.18
C VAL A 182 -3.15 9.06 -3.53
N LYS A 183 -2.30 8.96 -4.55
CA LYS A 183 -2.60 9.37 -5.93
C LYS A 183 -3.50 8.39 -6.65
N ASP A 184 -3.31 7.09 -6.37
CA ASP A 184 -4.08 6.00 -6.98
C ASP A 184 -4.09 4.76 -6.08
N THR A 185 -5.10 3.92 -6.25
CA THR A 185 -5.26 2.67 -5.51
C THR A 185 -5.45 1.51 -6.47
N LEU A 186 -4.46 0.61 -6.51
CA LEU A 186 -4.54 -0.62 -7.28
C LEU A 186 -5.33 -1.67 -6.49
N ASN A 187 -6.55 -1.88 -6.91
CA ASN A 187 -7.45 -2.86 -6.32
C ASN A 187 -8.10 -3.69 -7.43
N TYR A 188 -7.58 -4.88 -7.67
CA TYR A 188 -8.09 -5.81 -8.67
C TYR A 188 -9.10 -6.82 -8.09
N PHE A 189 -9.62 -6.58 -6.90
CA PHE A 189 -10.80 -7.28 -6.42
C PHE A 189 -12.05 -6.67 -7.07
N VAL A 190 -12.91 -7.50 -7.65
CA VAL A 190 -14.25 -7.05 -8.08
C VAL A 190 -15.13 -6.96 -6.84
N LYS A 191 -15.81 -5.82 -6.70
CA LYS A 191 -16.84 -5.62 -5.67
C LYS A 191 -18.11 -6.35 -6.04
#